data_0e84acb3c294c0e7cec583bc2896b793
#
_entry.id   0e84acb3c294c0e7cec583bc2896b793
#
_cell.length_a   1.000
_cell.length_b   1.000
_cell.length_c   1.000
_cell.angle_alpha   90.00
_cell.angle_beta   90.00
_cell.angle_gamma   90.00
#
_symmetry.space_group_name_H-M   'P 1'
#
loop_
_entity.id
_entity.type
_entity.pdbx_description
1 polymer ?
#
loop_
_entity_poly.entity_id
_entity_poly.type
_entity_poly.pdbx_seq_one_letter_code
_entity_poly.pdbx_strand_id
1 'polypeptide(L)'
;MKKMQIDRVWVDDHAVYAVTTDGMQAFYEFANWPRLRDASQEQRAEFELSYSGIHWPLIDEDLSFEGMFHDAGLCDMTVAEDSVYYGG
;
A
#
# COMPACT_ATOMS: atom_id res chain seq x y z
N MET A 1 -7.61 -18.25 -6.08
CA MET A 1 -7.25 -17.16 -5.25
C MET A 1 -7.67 -15.85 -5.87
N LYS A 2 -8.20 -14.96 -5.05
CA LYS A 2 -8.71 -13.75 -5.56
C LYS A 2 -7.62 -12.73 -5.79
N LYS A 3 -7.61 -12.06 -6.90
CA LYS A 3 -6.65 -11.04 -7.16
C LYS A 3 -7.13 -9.74 -6.65
N MET A 4 -6.24 -9.01 -6.01
CA MET A 4 -6.54 -7.69 -5.51
C MET A 4 -6.51 -6.71 -6.66
N GLN A 5 -7.54 -5.91 -6.79
CA GLN A 5 -7.57 -4.85 -7.80
C GLN A 5 -7.69 -3.52 -7.11
N ILE A 6 -6.78 -2.62 -7.43
CA ILE A 6 -6.75 -1.30 -6.81
C ILE A 6 -7.62 -0.34 -7.61
N ASP A 7 -8.52 0.32 -6.90
CA ASP A 7 -9.40 1.29 -7.51
C ASP A 7 -8.78 2.68 -7.51
N ARG A 8 -8.14 3.07 -6.40
CA ARG A 8 -7.64 4.42 -6.27
C ARG A 8 -6.50 4.49 -5.27
N VAL A 9 -5.57 5.40 -5.53
CA VAL A 9 -4.46 5.69 -4.62
C VAL A 9 -4.36 7.18 -4.46
N TRP A 10 -4.15 7.65 -3.24
CA TRP A 10 -3.95 9.09 -2.99
C TRP A 10 -3.05 9.28 -1.79
N VAL A 11 -2.52 10.49 -1.63
CA VAL A 11 -1.64 10.82 -0.52
C VAL A 11 -2.18 12.05 0.20
N ASP A 12 -1.81 12.17 1.47
CA ASP A 12 -2.04 13.40 2.21
C ASP A 12 -0.75 13.75 2.94
N ASP A 13 -0.83 14.56 3.98
CA ASP A 13 0.37 15.00 4.69
C ASP A 13 1.04 13.90 5.45
N HIS A 14 0.36 12.81 5.71
CA HIS A 14 0.85 11.79 6.62
C HIS A 14 1.03 10.43 5.99
N ALA A 15 0.31 10.12 4.95
CA ALA A 15 0.26 8.73 4.48
C ALA A 15 -0.13 8.63 3.02
N VAL A 16 0.11 7.46 2.47
CA VAL A 16 -0.40 7.09 1.16
C VAL A 16 -1.48 6.05 1.40
N TYR A 17 -2.57 6.18 0.67
CA TYR A 17 -3.76 5.34 0.83
C TYR A 17 -4.07 4.62 -0.46
N ALA A 18 -4.60 3.42 -0.34
CA ALA A 18 -5.08 2.67 -1.49
C ALA A 18 -6.40 2.02 -1.13
N VAL A 19 -7.30 1.94 -2.10
CA VAL A 19 -8.57 1.27 -1.89
C VAL A 19 -8.79 0.32 -3.06
N THR A 20 -9.28 -0.87 -2.74
CA THR A 20 -9.57 -1.87 -3.77
C THR A 20 -10.95 -1.65 -4.34
N THR A 21 -11.21 -2.32 -5.45
CA THR A 21 -12.54 -2.27 -6.05
C THR A 21 -13.60 -2.89 -5.15
N ASP A 22 -13.19 -3.73 -4.21
CA ASP A 22 -14.11 -4.32 -3.25
C ASP A 22 -14.38 -3.41 -2.06
N GLY A 23 -13.71 -2.27 -1.99
CA GLY A 23 -13.94 -1.34 -0.89
C GLY A 23 -12.99 -1.49 0.28
N MET A 24 -12.02 -2.37 0.20
CA MET A 24 -11.03 -2.48 1.27
C MET A 24 -10.01 -1.36 1.14
N GLN A 25 -9.64 -0.76 2.25
CA GLN A 25 -8.72 0.36 2.26
C GLN A 25 -7.55 0.07 3.17
N ALA A 26 -6.38 0.47 2.76
CA ALA A 26 -5.17 0.34 3.56
C ALA A 26 -4.30 1.55 3.34
N PHE A 27 -3.30 1.74 4.20
CA PHE A 27 -2.41 2.87 4.07
C PHE A 27 -1.06 2.56 4.71
N TYR A 28 -0.07 3.34 4.29
CA TYR A 28 1.24 3.34 4.92
C TYR A 28 1.54 4.77 5.36
N GLU A 29 1.96 4.91 6.61
CA GLU A 29 2.37 6.21 7.11
C GLU A 29 3.77 6.52 6.62
N PHE A 30 3.98 7.71 6.10
CA PHE A 30 5.29 8.09 5.58
C PHE A 30 6.37 8.03 6.66
N ALA A 31 6.00 8.26 7.92
CA ALA A 31 6.97 8.26 9.00
C ALA A 31 7.68 6.92 9.16
N ASN A 32 7.09 5.84 8.67
CA ASN A 32 7.67 4.52 8.79
C ASN A 32 8.63 4.18 7.65
N TRP A 33 8.77 5.09 6.68
CA TRP A 33 9.57 4.83 5.50
C TRP A 33 10.54 5.98 5.32
N PRO A 34 11.82 5.80 5.67
CA PRO A 34 12.75 6.93 5.74
C PRO A 34 12.80 7.81 4.51
N ARG A 35 12.75 7.24 3.33
CA ARG A 35 12.81 8.06 2.12
C ARG A 35 11.56 8.89 1.95
N LEU A 36 10.41 8.34 2.31
CA LEU A 36 9.16 9.08 2.24
C LEU A 36 9.05 10.08 3.38
N ARG A 37 9.50 9.68 4.56
CA ARG A 37 9.48 10.57 5.72
C ARG A 37 10.26 11.85 5.45
N ASP A 38 11.42 11.70 4.80
CA ASP A 38 12.30 12.84 4.56
C ASP A 38 12.00 13.56 3.26
N ALA A 39 11.03 13.10 2.50
CA ALA A 39 10.68 13.72 1.23
C ALA A 39 9.78 14.92 1.43
N SER A 40 9.76 15.81 0.44
CA SER A 40 8.85 16.94 0.46
C SER A 40 7.46 16.49 0.04
N GLN A 41 6.48 17.33 0.28
CA GLN A 41 5.13 17.01 -0.15
C GLN A 41 5.05 16.88 -1.66
N GLU A 42 5.81 17.68 -2.37
CA GLU A 42 5.84 17.60 -3.83
C GLU A 42 6.40 16.26 -4.28
N GLN A 43 7.44 15.78 -3.64
CA GLN A 43 8.02 14.50 -3.98
C GLN A 43 7.07 13.36 -3.68
N ARG A 44 6.35 13.44 -2.58
CA ARG A 44 5.39 12.42 -2.21
C ARG A 44 4.21 12.36 -3.17
N ALA A 45 3.89 13.49 -3.80
CA ALA A 45 2.78 13.54 -4.73
C ALA A 45 3.15 13.04 -6.11
N GLU A 46 4.44 12.89 -6.38
CA GLU A 46 4.90 12.45 -7.70
C GLU A 46 5.15 10.96 -7.67
N PHE A 47 4.09 10.19 -7.74
CA PHE A 47 4.22 8.73 -7.73
C PHE A 47 3.63 8.15 -9.01
N GLU A 48 4.08 6.96 -9.33
CA GLU A 48 3.61 6.22 -10.46
C GLU A 48 2.99 4.92 -9.96
N LEU A 49 1.94 4.49 -10.59
CA LEU A 49 1.26 3.27 -10.20
C LEU A 49 1.60 2.16 -11.16
N SER A 50 1.82 0.98 -10.62
CA SER A 50 1.99 -0.20 -11.44
C SER A 50 0.98 -1.24 -10.98
N TYR A 51 0.96 -2.34 -11.67
CA TYR A 51 0.09 -3.45 -11.33
C TYR A 51 0.29 -3.89 -9.89
N SER A 52 1.50 -3.85 -9.39
CA SER A 52 1.80 -4.41 -8.09
C SER A 52 2.12 -3.39 -7.01
N GLY A 53 2.21 -2.12 -7.33
CA GLY A 53 2.58 -1.19 -6.27
C GLY A 53 2.69 0.25 -6.71
N ILE A 54 3.33 1.03 -5.86
CA ILE A 54 3.50 2.46 -6.03
C ILE A 54 4.99 2.75 -6.06
N HIS A 55 5.41 3.55 -7.02
CA HIS A 55 6.81 3.91 -7.17
C HIS A 55 6.96 5.42 -7.12
N TRP A 56 7.93 5.88 -6.34
CA TRP A 56 8.26 7.31 -6.25
C TRP A 56 9.60 7.51 -6.93
N PRO A 57 9.61 7.96 -8.18
CA PRO A 57 10.88 8.06 -8.93
C PRO A 57 11.83 9.11 -8.39
N LEU A 58 11.32 10.16 -7.78
CA LEU A 58 12.22 11.22 -7.30
C LEU A 58 13.02 10.82 -6.08
N ILE A 59 12.56 9.84 -5.33
CA ILE A 59 13.24 9.40 -4.14
C ILE A 59 13.57 7.91 -4.18
N ASP A 60 13.33 7.29 -5.32
CA ASP A 60 13.68 5.90 -5.55
C ASP A 60 13.08 4.97 -4.50
N GLU A 61 11.80 5.13 -4.24
CA GLU A 61 11.12 4.30 -3.26
C GLU A 61 9.97 3.54 -3.92
N ASP A 62 9.75 2.31 -3.45
CA ASP A 62 8.68 1.45 -3.95
C ASP A 62 7.94 0.85 -2.79
N LEU A 63 6.62 0.80 -2.88
CA LEU A 63 5.81 0.09 -1.89
C LEU A 63 4.84 -0.82 -2.64
N SER A 64 4.70 -2.05 -2.16
CA SER A 64 3.82 -2.99 -2.83
C SER A 64 2.43 -2.92 -2.23
N PHE A 65 1.43 -3.09 -3.07
CA PHE A 65 0.06 -3.17 -2.58
C PHE A 65 -0.13 -4.40 -1.71
N GLU A 66 0.49 -5.50 -2.09
CA GLU A 66 0.38 -6.70 -1.31
C GLU A 66 0.90 -6.51 0.10
N GLY A 67 2.05 -5.87 0.24
CA GLY A 67 2.59 -5.57 1.55
C GLY A 67 1.71 -4.63 2.34
N MET A 68 1.16 -3.62 1.66
CA MET A 68 0.31 -2.64 2.32
C MET A 68 -0.93 -3.30 2.92
N PHE A 69 -1.60 -4.14 2.17
CA PHE A 69 -2.81 -4.77 2.66
C PHE A 69 -2.49 -5.90 3.64
N HIS A 70 -1.37 -6.55 3.48
CA HIS A 70 -0.94 -7.54 4.43
C HIS A 70 -0.67 -6.91 5.80
N ASP A 71 0.02 -5.79 5.83
CA ASP A 71 0.32 -5.10 7.07
C ASP A 71 -0.93 -4.57 7.74
N ALA A 72 -1.97 -4.30 6.97
CA ALA A 72 -3.23 -3.86 7.51
C ALA A 72 -4.11 -5.04 7.96
N GLY A 73 -3.63 -6.24 7.77
CA GLY A 73 -4.39 -7.42 8.16
C GLY A 73 -5.43 -7.84 7.16
N LEU A 74 -5.49 -7.21 6.03
CA LEU A 74 -6.55 -7.51 5.06
C LEU A 74 -6.19 -8.59 4.07
N CYS A 75 -4.93 -8.68 3.74
CA CYS A 75 -4.53 -9.66 2.77
C CYS A 75 -4.62 -11.07 3.28
N ASP A 76 -4.50 -11.23 4.57
CA ASP A 76 -4.62 -12.55 5.15
C ASP A 76 -5.94 -13.17 4.88
N MET A 77 -6.93 -12.37 4.70
CA MET A 77 -8.22 -12.92 4.44
C MET A 77 -8.29 -13.63 3.13
N THR A 78 -7.50 -13.20 2.18
CA THR A 78 -7.56 -13.81 0.91
C THR A 78 -6.67 -15.02 0.83
N VAL A 79 -5.64 -15.08 1.68
CA VAL A 79 -4.78 -16.15 1.63
C VAL A 79 -5.11 -17.16 2.58
N ALA A 80 -5.85 -16.79 3.52
CA ALA A 80 -6.08 -17.55 4.67
C ALA A 80 -6.58 -18.82 4.37
N GLU A 81 -6.83 -19.06 3.37
CA GLU A 81 -7.20 -20.28 3.26
C GLU A 81 -6.18 -21.06 3.75
N ASP A 82 -5.27 -20.62 4.26
CA ASP A 82 -4.43 -21.40 4.93
C ASP A 82 -4.18 -20.91 6.16
N SER A 83 -4.50 -20.53 6.81
CA SER A 83 -4.29 -20.20 7.73
C SER A 83 -4.52 -20.15 8.65
N VAL A 84 -4.77 -20.36 8.88
CA VAL A 84 -5.00 -20.13 9.59
C VAL A 84 -4.45 -20.05 10.45
N TYR A 85 -4.04 -19.92 10.55
CA TYR A 85 -3.45 -19.62 10.95
C TYR A 85 -3.37 -19.24 11.82
N TYR A 86 -3.46 -19.18 11.89
CA TYR A 86 -3.45 -18.61 12.31
C TYR A 86 -3.89 -18.25 12.82
N GLY A 87 -4.22 -18.35 12.79
CA GLY A 87 -4.77 -18.15 12.99
C GLY A 87 -5.11 -17.85 12.97
N GLY A 88 -5.39 -17.84 12.72
CA GLY A 88 -5.72 -17.72 12.43
C GLY A 88 -5.70 -17.38 12.46
#